data_d336ebfca2aaf74d69e90c68ad6ec324
#
_entry.id   d336ebfca2aaf74d69e90c68ad6ec324
#
_cell.length_a   1.000
_cell.length_b   1.000
_cell.length_c   1.000
_cell.angle_alpha   90.00
_cell.angle_beta   90.00
_cell.angle_gamma   90.00
#
_symmetry.space_group_name_H-M   'P 1'
#
loop_
_entity.id
_entity.type
_entity.pdbx_description
1 polymer ?
#
loop_
_entity_poly.entity_id
_entity_poly.type
_entity_poly.pdbx_seq_one_letter_code
_entity_poly.pdbx_strand_id
1 'polypeptide(L)'
;MNKEILLVAETVSNEKGVSRDVIFEAIELALAAATKKRFKEEDVEVRVHIDRVAGDYRTYRVWHVVEDEDLYEFGRQLTLDEAHEQDPSLQIGDTWAEEIESVAFGRIAAQTAKQVIVQKVREAERAQIIEEYRDRIGELISGTVKKATRDSIILDLGGNAEALITRDQMIPREAVRQNDRIRAYLSGVNPESRGPQLFVSRAAPEMLIELFKIEVPEIGEELIEIKGAARDPGSRAKIAVKSNDQRIDPVGACVGMRGARVQAVSNELGGERIDIVLWDDNPAQLVINAMQPAEVASIVVDEERHAMDVAVEDESALAQAIGRGGQNIRLASELTGWELNVMTLDAAQEKLQAESQEALDRFVNDLDVDEDMAAVLVEEGFSTLEEVAYVPMEEMLQIEGFDEEIVEALRQRAKDVLLTRALTSEEQLEHSAPAEDLLTMEGMDRELAMKLAAQGITTMEDLAEQAVDDLLEIEGLDEERAATLIMTARAPWFAEENAGK
;
A
#
# COMPACT_ATOMS: atom_id res chain seq x y z
N MET A 1 -52.08 2.10 -22.81
CA MET A 1 -51.64 1.17 -21.72
C MET A 1 -50.76 0.09 -22.36
N ASN A 2 -49.48 0.26 -22.25
CA ASN A 2 -48.53 -0.67 -22.89
C ASN A 2 -48.19 -1.79 -21.90
N LYS A 3 -49.08 -2.82 -21.80
CA LYS A 3 -48.93 -3.95 -20.88
C LYS A 3 -47.65 -4.73 -21.10
N GLU A 4 -47.05 -4.61 -22.29
CA GLU A 4 -45.84 -5.36 -22.66
C GLU A 4 -44.62 -4.88 -21.89
N ILE A 5 -44.45 -3.55 -21.70
CA ILE A 5 -43.38 -2.97 -20.91
C ILE A 5 -43.50 -3.37 -19.43
N LEU A 6 -44.71 -3.31 -18.87
CA LEU A 6 -44.95 -3.71 -17.47
C LEU A 6 -44.63 -5.20 -17.26
N LEU A 7 -45.03 -6.05 -18.17
CA LEU A 7 -44.78 -7.49 -18.10
C LEU A 7 -43.27 -7.81 -18.20
N VAL A 8 -42.56 -7.14 -19.11
CA VAL A 8 -41.09 -7.28 -19.25
C VAL A 8 -40.39 -6.82 -17.97
N ALA A 9 -40.79 -5.66 -17.41
CA ALA A 9 -40.20 -5.15 -16.19
C ALA A 9 -40.41 -6.11 -15.00
N GLU A 10 -41.60 -6.67 -14.87
CA GLU A 10 -41.93 -7.60 -13.79
C GLU A 10 -41.19 -8.95 -13.94
N THR A 11 -41.17 -9.50 -15.15
CA THR A 11 -40.50 -10.78 -15.43
C THR A 11 -39.01 -10.71 -15.18
N VAL A 12 -38.34 -9.69 -15.70
CA VAL A 12 -36.89 -9.49 -15.54
C VAL A 12 -36.54 -9.17 -14.09
N SER A 13 -37.34 -8.34 -13.41
CA SER A 13 -37.17 -8.05 -11.97
C SER A 13 -37.20 -9.32 -11.12
N ASN A 14 -38.19 -10.19 -11.36
CA ASN A 14 -38.32 -11.45 -10.64
C ASN A 14 -37.20 -12.47 -10.96
N GLU A 15 -36.77 -12.57 -12.21
CA GLU A 15 -35.70 -13.48 -12.62
C GLU A 15 -34.33 -13.06 -12.09
N LYS A 16 -34.09 -11.76 -11.98
CA LYS A 16 -32.77 -11.18 -11.69
C LYS A 16 -32.63 -10.65 -10.26
N GLY A 17 -33.72 -10.56 -9.50
CA GLY A 17 -33.71 -10.01 -8.15
C GLY A 17 -33.41 -8.51 -8.09
N VAL A 18 -33.58 -7.79 -9.18
CA VAL A 18 -33.31 -6.36 -9.30
C VAL A 18 -34.61 -5.56 -9.22
N SER A 19 -34.57 -4.35 -8.66
CA SER A 19 -35.77 -3.53 -8.52
C SER A 19 -36.41 -3.22 -9.87
N ARG A 20 -37.74 -3.10 -9.91
CA ARG A 20 -38.50 -2.78 -11.13
C ARG A 20 -38.08 -1.43 -11.71
N ASP A 21 -37.69 -0.47 -10.87
CA ASP A 21 -37.27 0.85 -11.31
C ASP A 21 -36.01 0.80 -12.18
N VAL A 22 -35.01 0.00 -11.79
CA VAL A 22 -33.80 -0.23 -12.60
C VAL A 22 -34.13 -0.82 -13.97
N ILE A 23 -35.13 -1.70 -14.05
CA ILE A 23 -35.55 -2.28 -15.33
C ILE A 23 -36.25 -1.21 -16.19
N PHE A 24 -37.10 -0.35 -15.59
CA PHE A 24 -37.72 0.76 -16.32
C PHE A 24 -36.66 1.74 -16.86
N GLU A 25 -35.67 2.13 -16.04
CA GLU A 25 -34.56 2.97 -16.48
C GLU A 25 -33.78 2.33 -17.65
N ALA A 26 -33.54 1.03 -17.57
CA ALA A 26 -32.89 0.30 -18.66
C ALA A 26 -33.71 0.32 -19.95
N ILE A 27 -35.05 0.21 -19.86
CA ILE A 27 -35.95 0.30 -21.01
C ILE A 27 -35.98 1.75 -21.57
N GLU A 28 -36.00 2.76 -20.69
CA GLU A 28 -35.95 4.17 -21.08
C GLU A 28 -34.67 4.47 -21.86
N LEU A 29 -33.51 4.03 -21.37
CA LEU A 29 -32.22 4.17 -22.06
C LEU A 29 -32.20 3.40 -23.40
N ALA A 30 -32.77 2.23 -23.47
CA ALA A 30 -32.85 1.46 -24.70
C ALA A 30 -33.72 2.14 -25.77
N LEU A 31 -34.87 2.70 -25.35
CA LEU A 31 -35.75 3.48 -26.20
C LEU A 31 -35.07 4.78 -26.69
N ALA A 32 -34.36 5.48 -25.81
CA ALA A 32 -33.60 6.66 -26.12
C ALA A 32 -32.49 6.36 -27.16
N ALA A 33 -31.71 5.29 -26.93
CA ALA A 33 -30.66 4.86 -27.86
C ALA A 33 -31.22 4.45 -29.24
N ALA A 34 -32.38 3.80 -29.26
CA ALA A 34 -33.04 3.44 -30.52
C ALA A 34 -33.58 4.69 -31.28
N THR A 35 -34.10 5.69 -30.55
CA THR A 35 -34.57 6.95 -31.11
C THR A 35 -33.39 7.76 -31.63
N LYS A 36 -32.28 7.86 -30.89
CA LYS A 36 -31.06 8.56 -31.30
C LYS A 36 -30.54 8.07 -32.68
N LYS A 37 -30.65 6.78 -32.97
CA LYS A 37 -30.26 6.21 -34.29
C LYS A 37 -31.06 6.76 -35.48
N ARG A 38 -32.20 7.36 -35.25
CA ARG A 38 -32.97 8.04 -36.32
C ARG A 38 -32.32 9.33 -36.80
N PHE A 39 -31.56 10.00 -35.90
CA PHE A 39 -30.84 11.24 -36.17
C PHE A 39 -29.39 10.92 -36.60
N LYS A 40 -29.23 10.37 -37.80
CA LYS A 40 -28.00 9.71 -38.29
C LYS A 40 -26.74 10.60 -38.31
N GLU A 41 -26.89 11.91 -38.38
CA GLU A 41 -25.81 12.88 -38.59
C GLU A 41 -25.72 13.93 -37.47
N GLU A 42 -26.71 14.02 -36.58
CA GLU A 42 -26.71 14.95 -35.45
C GLU A 42 -26.47 14.22 -34.14
N ASP A 43 -25.56 14.74 -33.32
CA ASP A 43 -25.38 14.26 -31.97
C ASP A 43 -26.44 14.85 -31.03
N VAL A 44 -27.61 14.20 -31.00
CA VAL A 44 -28.77 14.65 -30.22
C VAL A 44 -28.83 13.94 -28.87
N GLU A 45 -29.32 14.64 -27.85
CA GLU A 45 -29.72 14.01 -26.59
C GLU A 45 -31.21 13.66 -26.63
N VAL A 46 -31.50 12.41 -26.28
CA VAL A 46 -32.90 11.91 -26.24
C VAL A 46 -33.15 11.32 -24.86
N ARG A 47 -34.26 11.75 -24.24
CA ARG A 47 -34.75 11.17 -22.98
C ARG A 47 -36.11 10.53 -23.18
N VAL A 48 -36.34 9.41 -22.58
CA VAL A 48 -37.62 8.70 -22.55
C VAL A 48 -38.08 8.59 -21.11
N HIS A 49 -39.36 8.87 -20.91
CA HIS A 49 -40.00 8.72 -19.61
C HIS A 49 -41.15 7.72 -19.72
N ILE A 50 -41.11 6.67 -18.89
CA ILE A 50 -42.14 5.62 -18.79
C ILE A 50 -43.01 5.87 -17.56
N ASP A 51 -44.31 5.90 -17.73
CA ASP A 51 -45.25 5.82 -16.61
C ASP A 51 -45.20 4.45 -16.00
N ARG A 52 -44.72 4.36 -14.78
CA ARG A 52 -44.50 3.11 -14.03
C ARG A 52 -45.79 2.33 -13.74
N VAL A 53 -46.94 2.99 -13.81
CA VAL A 53 -48.27 2.42 -13.53
C VAL A 53 -49.02 2.05 -14.82
N ALA A 54 -49.01 2.93 -15.80
CA ALA A 54 -49.71 2.73 -17.08
C ALA A 54 -48.86 1.97 -18.12
N GLY A 55 -47.54 2.02 -18.01
CA GLY A 55 -46.59 1.49 -18.99
C GLY A 55 -46.51 2.30 -20.27
N ASP A 56 -47.20 3.44 -20.36
CA ASP A 56 -47.13 4.37 -21.48
C ASP A 56 -45.83 5.18 -21.36
N TYR A 57 -45.29 5.63 -22.49
CA TYR A 57 -44.02 6.37 -22.50
C TYR A 57 -44.05 7.51 -23.51
N ARG A 58 -43.28 8.54 -23.19
CA ARG A 58 -43.06 9.73 -24.02
C ARG A 58 -41.58 9.89 -24.26
N THR A 59 -41.24 10.40 -25.43
CA THR A 59 -39.88 10.62 -25.86
C THR A 59 -39.64 12.10 -26.08
N TYR A 60 -38.54 12.60 -25.54
CA TYR A 60 -38.17 14.01 -25.60
C TYR A 60 -36.78 14.14 -26.22
N ARG A 61 -36.62 15.11 -27.13
CA ARG A 61 -35.33 15.65 -27.51
C ARG A 61 -34.97 16.74 -26.50
N VAL A 62 -33.76 16.74 -26.00
CA VAL A 62 -33.30 17.60 -24.90
C VAL A 62 -32.15 18.46 -25.36
N TRP A 63 -32.15 19.72 -24.99
CA TRP A 63 -31.07 20.66 -25.18
C TRP A 63 -30.69 21.29 -23.84
N HIS A 64 -29.42 21.60 -23.68
CA HIS A 64 -28.88 22.32 -22.52
C HIS A 64 -28.67 23.77 -22.91
N VAL A 65 -29.16 24.70 -22.11
CA VAL A 65 -28.99 26.15 -22.33
C VAL A 65 -27.60 26.54 -21.85
N VAL A 66 -26.76 27.05 -22.75
CA VAL A 66 -25.39 27.46 -22.49
C VAL A 66 -25.14 28.92 -22.88
N GLU A 67 -24.02 29.49 -22.42
CA GLU A 67 -23.57 30.80 -22.93
C GLU A 67 -23.08 30.67 -24.37
N ASP A 68 -23.16 31.79 -25.15
CA ASP A 68 -22.77 31.78 -26.56
C ASP A 68 -21.34 31.33 -26.80
N GLU A 69 -20.45 31.59 -25.83
CA GLU A 69 -19.05 31.20 -25.87
C GLU A 69 -18.85 29.69 -25.63
N ASP A 70 -19.80 29.00 -24.97
CA ASP A 70 -19.78 27.59 -24.61
C ASP A 70 -20.60 26.71 -25.57
N LEU A 71 -21.06 27.24 -26.69
CA LEU A 71 -21.81 26.50 -27.71
C LEU A 71 -20.86 25.70 -28.62
N TYR A 72 -20.61 24.42 -28.25
CA TYR A 72 -19.77 23.52 -29.04
C TYR A 72 -20.54 22.36 -29.67
N GLU A 73 -21.70 22.00 -29.12
CA GLU A 73 -22.51 20.85 -29.53
C GLU A 73 -23.90 21.25 -29.98
N PHE A 74 -24.03 21.76 -31.21
CA PHE A 74 -25.29 22.30 -31.79
C PHE A 74 -26.48 21.32 -31.75
N GLY A 75 -26.25 20.01 -31.64
CA GLY A 75 -27.31 19.01 -31.53
C GLY A 75 -27.90 18.86 -30.13
N ARG A 76 -27.20 19.37 -29.10
CA ARG A 76 -27.51 19.16 -27.65
C ARG A 76 -27.57 20.47 -26.87
N GLN A 77 -27.08 21.54 -27.41
CA GLN A 77 -26.98 22.84 -26.76
C GLN A 77 -27.77 23.89 -27.52
N LEU A 78 -28.31 24.86 -26.80
CA LEU A 78 -28.96 26.07 -27.33
C LEU A 78 -28.36 27.28 -26.63
N THR A 79 -28.25 28.40 -27.34
CA THR A 79 -27.94 29.67 -26.71
C THR A 79 -29.13 30.17 -25.90
N LEU A 80 -28.88 31.11 -24.97
CA LEU A 80 -29.95 31.70 -24.17
C LEU A 80 -31.03 32.39 -25.02
N ASP A 81 -30.60 33.05 -26.11
CA ASP A 81 -31.51 33.73 -27.04
C ASP A 81 -32.44 32.75 -27.79
N GLU A 82 -31.85 31.63 -28.29
CA GLU A 82 -32.62 30.57 -28.94
C GLU A 82 -33.56 29.86 -27.96
N ALA A 83 -33.12 29.66 -26.70
CA ALA A 83 -33.95 29.08 -25.65
C ALA A 83 -35.12 29.97 -25.26
N HIS A 84 -34.93 31.31 -25.21
CA HIS A 84 -35.99 32.30 -24.92
C HIS A 84 -37.03 32.42 -26.05
N GLU A 85 -36.68 32.04 -27.27
CA GLU A 85 -37.69 31.95 -28.38
C GLU A 85 -38.68 30.81 -28.11
N GLN A 86 -38.26 29.78 -27.40
CA GLN A 86 -39.10 28.63 -27.05
C GLN A 86 -39.82 28.82 -25.72
N ASP A 87 -39.10 29.24 -24.68
CA ASP A 87 -39.64 29.54 -23.34
C ASP A 87 -38.84 30.68 -22.68
N PRO A 88 -39.44 31.88 -22.54
CA PRO A 88 -38.78 33.03 -21.92
C PRO A 88 -38.38 32.89 -20.46
N SER A 89 -38.76 31.80 -19.79
CA SER A 89 -38.43 31.54 -18.40
C SER A 89 -37.11 30.78 -18.22
N LEU A 90 -36.49 30.24 -19.27
CA LEU A 90 -35.28 29.46 -19.24
C LEU A 90 -34.06 30.31 -18.92
N GLN A 91 -33.13 29.73 -18.16
CA GLN A 91 -31.86 30.32 -17.74
C GLN A 91 -30.69 29.44 -18.20
N ILE A 92 -29.49 30.03 -18.22
CA ILE A 92 -28.24 29.27 -18.47
C ILE A 92 -28.13 28.17 -17.46
N GLY A 93 -27.84 26.91 -17.92
CA GLY A 93 -27.81 25.70 -17.15
C GLY A 93 -29.14 24.93 -17.07
N ASP A 94 -30.24 25.52 -17.56
CA ASP A 94 -31.51 24.82 -17.68
C ASP A 94 -31.52 23.85 -18.88
N THR A 95 -32.51 22.98 -18.90
CA THR A 95 -32.74 22.04 -20.00
C THR A 95 -34.09 22.33 -20.65
N TRP A 96 -34.14 22.48 -21.98
CA TRP A 96 -35.35 22.50 -22.73
C TRP A 96 -35.63 21.17 -23.40
N ALA A 97 -36.86 20.68 -23.35
CA ALA A 97 -37.24 19.37 -23.84
C ALA A 97 -38.48 19.47 -24.74
N GLU A 98 -38.34 19.02 -25.98
CA GLU A 98 -39.43 18.95 -26.97
C GLU A 98 -39.91 17.48 -27.07
N GLU A 99 -41.23 17.27 -27.00
CA GLU A 99 -41.81 15.95 -27.21
C GLU A 99 -41.76 15.58 -28.71
N ILE A 100 -41.12 14.44 -28.98
CA ILE A 100 -40.97 13.90 -30.33
C ILE A 100 -41.68 12.57 -30.49
N GLU A 101 -41.90 12.13 -31.71
CA GLU A 101 -42.54 10.83 -31.99
C GLU A 101 -41.74 9.68 -31.42
N SER A 102 -42.37 8.93 -30.50
CA SER A 102 -41.79 7.75 -29.86
C SER A 102 -41.63 6.59 -30.83
N VAL A 103 -40.50 5.87 -30.71
CA VAL A 103 -40.30 4.60 -31.42
C VAL A 103 -41.13 3.53 -30.71
N ALA A 104 -41.93 2.77 -31.48
CA ALA A 104 -42.72 1.69 -30.91
C ALA A 104 -41.84 0.62 -30.22
N PHE A 105 -42.17 0.25 -28.99
CA PHE A 105 -41.40 -0.72 -28.17
C PHE A 105 -41.12 -2.03 -28.93
N GLY A 106 -42.10 -2.58 -29.66
CA GLY A 106 -41.94 -3.79 -30.48
C GLY A 106 -41.04 -3.61 -31.73
N ARG A 107 -40.70 -2.36 -32.12
CA ARG A 107 -39.77 -2.06 -33.24
C ARG A 107 -38.35 -1.81 -32.82
N ILE A 108 -38.09 -1.73 -31.52
CA ILE A 108 -36.71 -1.67 -31.04
C ILE A 108 -36.05 -2.96 -31.52
N ALA A 109 -35.02 -2.79 -32.35
CA ALA A 109 -34.21 -3.94 -32.75
C ALA A 109 -33.88 -4.71 -31.47
N ALA A 110 -34.53 -5.84 -31.28
CA ALA A 110 -34.54 -6.65 -30.04
C ALA A 110 -33.12 -6.86 -29.46
N GLN A 111 -32.12 -6.68 -30.31
CA GLN A 111 -30.72 -6.82 -29.99
C GLN A 111 -30.14 -5.63 -29.21
N THR A 112 -30.51 -4.37 -29.57
CA THR A 112 -29.98 -3.17 -28.90
C THR A 112 -30.61 -2.96 -27.52
N ALA A 113 -31.95 -3.10 -27.45
CA ALA A 113 -32.66 -3.05 -26.16
C ALA A 113 -32.19 -4.13 -25.20
N LYS A 114 -32.05 -5.36 -25.71
CA LYS A 114 -31.53 -6.49 -24.92
C LYS A 114 -30.13 -6.21 -24.36
N GLN A 115 -29.23 -5.59 -25.16
CA GLN A 115 -27.88 -5.24 -24.69
C GLN A 115 -27.91 -4.20 -23.57
N VAL A 116 -28.68 -3.11 -23.72
CA VAL A 116 -28.79 -2.05 -22.71
C VAL A 116 -29.41 -2.58 -21.42
N ILE A 117 -30.51 -3.35 -21.53
CA ILE A 117 -31.16 -3.96 -20.38
C ILE A 117 -30.18 -4.91 -19.65
N VAL A 118 -29.50 -5.80 -20.38
CA VAL A 118 -28.53 -6.71 -19.79
C VAL A 118 -27.37 -5.97 -19.11
N GLN A 119 -26.92 -4.86 -19.71
CA GLN A 119 -25.86 -4.05 -19.11
C GLN A 119 -26.32 -3.38 -17.81
N LYS A 120 -27.48 -2.74 -17.80
CA LYS A 120 -28.03 -2.08 -16.62
C LYS A 120 -28.37 -3.04 -15.49
N VAL A 121 -28.92 -4.22 -15.83
CA VAL A 121 -29.15 -5.28 -14.85
C VAL A 121 -27.83 -5.75 -14.23
N ARG A 122 -26.77 -5.94 -15.03
CA ARG A 122 -25.46 -6.29 -14.51
C ARG A 122 -24.86 -5.21 -13.63
N GLU A 123 -25.03 -3.92 -13.98
CA GLU A 123 -24.57 -2.81 -13.14
C GLU A 123 -25.31 -2.81 -11.79
N ALA A 124 -26.60 -3.04 -11.78
CA ALA A 124 -27.39 -3.12 -10.55
C ALA A 124 -27.06 -4.37 -9.71
N GLU A 125 -26.90 -5.55 -10.32
CA GLU A 125 -26.44 -6.77 -9.65
C GLU A 125 -25.06 -6.53 -8.98
N ARG A 126 -24.14 -5.85 -9.69
CA ARG A 126 -22.83 -5.47 -9.15
C ARG A 126 -22.92 -4.52 -7.97
N ALA A 127 -23.73 -3.47 -8.08
CA ALA A 127 -23.94 -2.52 -6.99
C ALA A 127 -24.49 -3.21 -5.73
N GLN A 128 -25.42 -4.14 -5.91
CA GLN A 128 -26.01 -4.91 -4.82
C GLN A 128 -24.97 -5.83 -4.14
N ILE A 129 -24.11 -6.51 -4.91
CA ILE A 129 -23.03 -7.34 -4.38
C ILE A 129 -22.03 -6.47 -3.59
N ILE A 130 -21.67 -5.30 -4.11
CA ILE A 130 -20.76 -4.38 -3.43
C ILE A 130 -21.33 -3.96 -2.08
N GLU A 131 -22.60 -3.59 -2.03
CA GLU A 131 -23.26 -3.16 -0.79
C GLU A 131 -23.36 -4.30 0.22
N GLU A 132 -23.67 -5.52 -0.22
CA GLU A 132 -23.75 -6.72 0.64
C GLU A 132 -22.41 -7.09 1.26
N TYR A 133 -21.30 -6.94 0.52
CA TYR A 133 -19.98 -7.37 0.98
C TYR A 133 -19.11 -6.25 1.54
N ARG A 134 -19.49 -4.99 1.42
CA ARG A 134 -18.72 -3.85 1.93
C ARG A 134 -18.45 -3.95 3.44
N ASP A 135 -19.46 -4.26 4.21
CA ASP A 135 -19.35 -4.37 5.67
C ASP A 135 -18.72 -5.68 6.13
N ARG A 136 -18.50 -6.60 5.20
CA ARG A 136 -17.90 -7.91 5.46
C ARG A 136 -16.41 -7.98 5.09
N ILE A 137 -15.82 -6.85 4.70
CA ILE A 137 -14.37 -6.77 4.51
C ILE A 137 -13.69 -7.10 5.83
N GLY A 138 -12.70 -8.00 5.80
CA GLY A 138 -12.07 -8.51 7.02
C GLY A 138 -12.57 -9.88 7.47
N GLU A 139 -13.65 -10.41 6.91
CA GLU A 139 -14.18 -11.71 7.28
C GLU A 139 -13.63 -12.85 6.41
N LEU A 140 -13.70 -14.07 6.94
CA LEU A 140 -13.52 -15.28 6.15
C LEU A 140 -14.80 -15.60 5.38
N ILE A 141 -14.69 -15.70 4.07
CA ILE A 141 -15.77 -16.16 3.21
C ILE A 141 -15.46 -17.54 2.63
N SER A 142 -16.50 -18.30 2.37
CA SER A 142 -16.41 -19.64 1.81
C SER A 142 -17.06 -19.68 0.45
N GLY A 143 -16.35 -20.15 -0.56
CA GLY A 143 -16.87 -20.26 -1.93
C GLY A 143 -16.49 -21.56 -2.61
N THR A 144 -17.18 -21.85 -3.70
CA THR A 144 -16.87 -22.98 -4.57
C THR A 144 -16.01 -22.51 -5.74
N VAL A 145 -14.94 -23.21 -6.03
CA VAL A 145 -14.02 -22.86 -7.12
C VAL A 145 -14.73 -23.02 -8.47
N LYS A 146 -15.03 -21.91 -9.11
CA LYS A 146 -15.64 -21.88 -10.46
C LYS A 146 -14.59 -22.08 -11.54
N LYS A 147 -13.43 -21.48 -11.38
CA LYS A 147 -12.30 -21.56 -12.31
C LYS A 147 -11.00 -21.48 -11.53
N ALA A 148 -10.06 -22.36 -11.82
CA ALA A 148 -8.70 -22.29 -11.32
C ALA A 148 -7.73 -22.24 -12.50
N THR A 149 -6.84 -21.25 -12.52
CA THR A 149 -5.78 -21.09 -13.50
C THR A 149 -4.46 -20.93 -12.76
N ARG A 150 -3.36 -20.80 -13.51
CA ARG A 150 -2.04 -20.56 -12.93
C ARG A 150 -1.92 -19.17 -12.25
N ASP A 151 -2.72 -18.22 -12.74
CA ASP A 151 -2.59 -16.81 -12.35
C ASP A 151 -3.78 -16.29 -11.55
N SER A 152 -4.87 -17.04 -11.47
CA SER A 152 -6.06 -16.63 -10.72
C SER A 152 -6.98 -17.79 -10.38
N ILE A 153 -7.69 -17.67 -9.26
CA ILE A 153 -8.80 -18.54 -8.87
C ILE A 153 -10.04 -17.66 -8.75
N ILE A 154 -11.14 -18.11 -9.36
CA ILE A 154 -12.45 -17.46 -9.23
C ILE A 154 -13.34 -18.36 -8.38
N LEU A 155 -13.83 -17.79 -7.29
CA LEU A 155 -14.79 -18.43 -6.38
C LEU A 155 -16.20 -17.97 -6.69
N ASP A 156 -17.11 -18.90 -6.68
CA ASP A 156 -18.56 -18.66 -6.67
C ASP A 156 -19.04 -18.66 -5.20
N LEU A 157 -19.57 -17.53 -4.76
CA LEU A 157 -20.09 -17.34 -3.40
C LEU A 157 -21.60 -17.56 -3.31
N GLY A 158 -22.25 -17.82 -4.46
CA GLY A 158 -23.71 -17.85 -4.61
C GLY A 158 -24.29 -16.49 -4.95
N GLY A 159 -25.59 -16.43 -5.34
CA GLY A 159 -26.27 -15.15 -5.63
C GLY A 159 -25.64 -14.29 -6.74
N ASN A 160 -24.92 -14.90 -7.70
CA ASN A 160 -24.10 -14.22 -8.72
C ASN A 160 -22.85 -13.48 -8.19
N ALA A 161 -22.53 -13.60 -6.89
CA ALA A 161 -21.33 -13.03 -6.33
C ALA A 161 -20.11 -13.90 -6.65
N GLU A 162 -19.10 -13.28 -7.27
CA GLU A 162 -17.83 -13.94 -7.58
C GLU A 162 -16.68 -13.21 -6.89
N ALA A 163 -15.73 -13.98 -6.35
CA ALA A 163 -14.50 -13.46 -5.75
C ALA A 163 -13.27 -13.92 -6.51
N LEU A 164 -12.28 -13.05 -6.58
CA LEU A 164 -11.01 -13.28 -7.26
C LEU A 164 -9.88 -13.46 -6.25
N ILE A 165 -9.12 -14.54 -6.39
CA ILE A 165 -7.80 -14.70 -5.78
C ILE A 165 -6.77 -14.50 -6.88
N THR A 166 -5.94 -13.49 -6.76
CA THR A 166 -4.81 -13.23 -7.67
C THR A 166 -3.62 -14.13 -7.33
N ARG A 167 -2.68 -14.28 -8.23
CA ARG A 167 -1.54 -15.20 -8.08
C ARG A 167 -0.74 -14.96 -6.80
N ASP A 168 -0.50 -13.72 -6.46
CA ASP A 168 0.20 -13.27 -5.25
C ASP A 168 -0.58 -13.55 -3.96
N GLN A 169 -1.91 -13.73 -4.07
CA GLN A 169 -2.81 -14.02 -2.95
C GLN A 169 -3.14 -15.51 -2.81
N MET A 170 -2.51 -16.37 -3.62
CA MET A 170 -2.64 -17.82 -3.52
C MET A 170 -1.60 -18.41 -2.57
N ILE A 171 -1.93 -19.54 -1.96
CA ILE A 171 -0.93 -20.37 -1.28
C ILE A 171 -0.08 -21.08 -2.35
N PRO A 172 1.25 -20.90 -2.36
CA PRO A 172 2.13 -21.54 -3.32
C PRO A 172 2.00 -23.08 -3.28
N ARG A 173 1.85 -23.70 -4.46
CA ARG A 173 1.72 -25.15 -4.64
C ARG A 173 0.45 -25.78 -4.05
N GLU A 174 -0.52 -24.99 -3.63
CA GLU A 174 -1.82 -25.50 -3.23
C GLU A 174 -2.54 -26.14 -4.42
N ALA A 175 -3.01 -27.39 -4.26
CA ALA A 175 -3.70 -28.13 -5.33
C ALA A 175 -5.20 -27.82 -5.31
N VAL A 176 -5.59 -26.64 -5.79
CA VAL A 176 -7.00 -26.24 -5.90
C VAL A 176 -7.58 -26.68 -7.22
N ARG A 177 -8.73 -27.34 -7.18
CA ARG A 177 -9.46 -27.84 -8.37
C ARG A 177 -10.82 -27.16 -8.50
N GLN A 178 -11.34 -27.18 -9.73
CA GLN A 178 -12.72 -26.76 -9.96
C GLN A 178 -13.70 -27.60 -9.13
N ASN A 179 -14.69 -26.93 -8.56
CA ASN A 179 -15.71 -27.46 -7.63
C ASN A 179 -15.19 -27.75 -6.20
N ASP A 180 -13.93 -27.50 -5.88
CA ASP A 180 -13.48 -27.54 -4.50
C ASP A 180 -14.15 -26.38 -3.71
N ARG A 181 -14.46 -26.64 -2.45
CA ARG A 181 -14.93 -25.60 -1.54
C ARG A 181 -13.78 -25.11 -0.68
N ILE A 182 -13.43 -23.84 -0.80
CA ILE A 182 -12.32 -23.23 -0.06
C ILE A 182 -12.78 -21.98 0.68
N ARG A 183 -12.03 -21.64 1.73
CA ARG A 183 -12.19 -20.40 2.48
C ARG A 183 -11.13 -19.40 2.03
N ALA A 184 -11.46 -18.13 2.08
CA ALA A 184 -10.50 -17.06 1.84
C ALA A 184 -10.89 -15.81 2.64
N TYR A 185 -9.93 -14.98 2.94
CA TYR A 185 -10.10 -13.70 3.62
C TYR A 185 -10.54 -12.63 2.62
N LEU A 186 -11.63 -11.94 2.90
CA LEU A 186 -12.12 -10.84 2.06
C LEU A 186 -11.27 -9.60 2.29
N SER A 187 -10.32 -9.36 1.41
CA SER A 187 -9.36 -8.26 1.51
C SER A 187 -9.90 -6.94 0.99
N GLY A 188 -10.89 -6.96 0.10
CA GLY A 188 -11.44 -5.73 -0.44
C GLY A 188 -12.54 -5.92 -1.48
N VAL A 189 -13.21 -4.82 -1.78
CA VAL A 189 -14.26 -4.72 -2.79
C VAL A 189 -13.91 -3.59 -3.75
N ASN A 190 -13.83 -3.87 -5.05
CA ASN A 190 -13.54 -2.88 -6.08
C ASN A 190 -14.70 -2.74 -7.07
N PRO A 191 -15.45 -1.62 -7.01
CA PRO A 191 -16.58 -1.35 -7.89
C PRO A 191 -16.22 -1.23 -9.38
N GLU A 192 -15.02 -0.74 -9.67
CA GLU A 192 -14.57 -0.45 -11.04
C GLU A 192 -14.01 -1.68 -11.78
N SER A 193 -13.85 -2.81 -11.08
CA SER A 193 -13.35 -4.03 -11.70
C SER A 193 -14.23 -4.48 -12.87
N ARG A 194 -13.62 -4.76 -14.02
CA ARG A 194 -14.31 -5.34 -15.18
C ARG A 194 -14.65 -6.83 -15.01
N GLY A 195 -14.13 -7.46 -13.96
CA GLY A 195 -14.35 -8.85 -13.57
C GLY A 195 -15.11 -8.98 -12.26
N PRO A 196 -14.75 -9.96 -11.41
CA PRO A 196 -15.24 -10.05 -10.04
C PRO A 196 -14.91 -8.78 -9.24
N GLN A 197 -15.86 -8.30 -8.44
CA GLN A 197 -15.68 -7.11 -7.61
C GLN A 197 -15.05 -7.42 -6.26
N LEU A 198 -15.12 -8.65 -5.80
CA LEU A 198 -14.63 -9.10 -4.51
C LEU A 198 -13.21 -9.65 -4.67
N PHE A 199 -12.30 -9.14 -3.87
CA PHE A 199 -10.91 -9.58 -3.83
C PHE A 199 -10.67 -10.32 -2.53
N VAL A 200 -10.12 -11.51 -2.64
CA VAL A 200 -9.91 -12.38 -1.48
C VAL A 200 -8.51 -12.96 -1.48
N SER A 201 -7.99 -13.21 -0.30
CA SER A 201 -6.64 -13.71 -0.08
C SER A 201 -6.63 -15.02 0.68
N ARG A 202 -5.75 -15.93 0.27
CA ARG A 202 -5.34 -17.10 1.06
C ARG A 202 -3.92 -16.95 1.61
N ALA A 203 -3.19 -15.91 1.16
CA ALA A 203 -1.82 -15.62 1.56
C ALA A 203 -1.72 -14.61 2.70
N ALA A 204 -2.72 -13.76 2.91
CA ALA A 204 -2.70 -12.69 3.92
C ALA A 204 -2.55 -13.23 5.35
N PRO A 205 -1.79 -12.53 6.22
CA PRO A 205 -1.68 -12.88 7.65
C PRO A 205 -3.02 -12.87 8.38
N GLU A 206 -3.94 -11.99 7.99
CA GLU A 206 -5.27 -11.86 8.56
C GLU A 206 -6.11 -13.13 8.37
N MET A 207 -5.87 -13.89 7.29
CA MET A 207 -6.51 -15.19 7.11
C MET A 207 -6.17 -16.15 8.25
N LEU A 208 -4.92 -16.17 8.68
CA LEU A 208 -4.47 -16.98 9.83
C LEU A 208 -5.18 -16.56 11.11
N ILE A 209 -5.26 -15.23 11.35
CA ILE A 209 -5.93 -14.64 12.53
C ILE A 209 -7.40 -15.07 12.57
N GLU A 210 -8.12 -14.90 11.48
CA GLU A 210 -9.54 -15.24 11.41
C GLU A 210 -9.80 -16.76 11.54
N LEU A 211 -8.90 -17.61 11.04
CA LEU A 211 -8.99 -19.05 11.26
C LEU A 211 -8.83 -19.40 12.75
N PHE A 212 -7.88 -18.76 13.46
CA PHE A 212 -7.73 -18.97 14.90
C PHE A 212 -8.94 -18.48 15.70
N LYS A 213 -9.59 -17.37 15.31
CA LYS A 213 -10.85 -16.92 15.94
C LYS A 213 -11.96 -17.96 15.85
N ILE A 214 -12.00 -18.73 14.76
CA ILE A 214 -12.99 -19.79 14.57
C ILE A 214 -12.65 -21.04 15.39
N GLU A 215 -11.37 -21.45 15.38
CA GLU A 215 -10.93 -22.73 15.99
C GLU A 215 -10.69 -22.61 17.50
N VAL A 216 -10.49 -21.40 18.03
CA VAL A 216 -10.18 -21.13 19.45
C VAL A 216 -11.28 -20.27 20.06
N PRO A 217 -12.27 -20.87 20.72
CA PRO A 217 -13.39 -20.12 21.31
C PRO A 217 -12.95 -19.05 22.31
N GLU A 218 -11.88 -19.28 23.04
CA GLU A 218 -11.31 -18.34 24.01
C GLU A 218 -10.88 -17.01 23.39
N ILE A 219 -10.62 -16.98 22.08
CA ILE A 219 -10.35 -15.73 21.32
C ILE A 219 -11.68 -15.02 21.05
N GLY A 220 -12.73 -15.75 20.66
CA GLY A 220 -14.06 -15.19 20.45
C GLY A 220 -14.70 -14.64 21.74
N GLU A 221 -14.30 -15.17 22.89
CA GLU A 221 -14.74 -14.72 24.23
C GLU A 221 -13.84 -13.61 24.81
N GLU A 222 -12.88 -13.08 24.01
CA GLU A 222 -11.93 -12.03 24.41
C GLU A 222 -11.01 -12.41 25.60
N LEU A 223 -10.92 -13.69 25.93
CA LEU A 223 -10.02 -14.19 26.97
C LEU A 223 -8.58 -14.27 26.47
N ILE A 224 -8.40 -14.47 25.16
CA ILE A 224 -7.12 -14.47 24.46
C ILE A 224 -7.20 -13.44 23.33
N GLU A 225 -6.16 -12.63 23.24
CA GLU A 225 -6.00 -11.63 22.19
C GLU A 225 -4.88 -12.05 21.23
N ILE A 226 -5.13 -11.94 19.93
CA ILE A 226 -4.08 -12.07 18.91
C ILE A 226 -3.47 -10.69 18.68
N LYS A 227 -2.18 -10.54 18.93
CA LYS A 227 -1.45 -9.28 18.79
C LYS A 227 -0.87 -9.07 17.39
N GLY A 228 -0.61 -10.14 16.67
CA GLY A 228 -0.07 -10.06 15.33
C GLY A 228 0.16 -11.44 14.72
N ALA A 229 0.41 -11.47 13.43
CA ALA A 229 0.79 -12.66 12.70
C ALA A 229 1.76 -12.29 11.57
N ALA A 230 2.74 -13.16 11.33
CA ALA A 230 3.65 -13.10 10.20
C ALA A 230 3.59 -14.43 9.46
N ARG A 231 3.66 -14.38 8.12
CA ARG A 231 3.32 -15.56 7.34
C ARG A 231 4.17 -15.71 6.08
N ASP A 232 4.68 -16.92 5.87
CA ASP A 232 5.25 -17.37 4.60
C ASP A 232 4.30 -18.43 4.03
N PRO A 233 3.37 -18.01 3.14
CA PRO A 233 2.23 -18.83 2.76
C PRO A 233 2.62 -20.22 2.22
N GLY A 234 1.98 -21.26 2.74
CA GLY A 234 2.25 -22.65 2.38
C GLY A 234 3.51 -23.26 2.96
N SER A 235 4.24 -22.51 3.80
CA SER A 235 5.49 -22.96 4.42
C SER A 235 5.44 -22.84 5.94
N ARG A 236 5.46 -21.63 6.47
CA ARG A 236 5.50 -21.41 7.93
C ARG A 236 4.83 -20.08 8.28
N ALA A 237 4.25 -20.02 9.47
CA ALA A 237 3.71 -18.80 10.05
C ALA A 237 4.04 -18.69 11.54
N LYS A 238 4.01 -17.46 12.04
CA LYS A 238 4.08 -17.15 13.46
C LYS A 238 2.87 -16.32 13.85
N ILE A 239 2.27 -16.61 15.00
CA ILE A 239 1.14 -15.85 15.54
C ILE A 239 1.42 -15.51 16.99
N ALA A 240 1.30 -14.24 17.35
CA ALA A 240 1.53 -13.76 18.70
C ALA A 240 0.20 -13.65 19.47
N VAL A 241 0.15 -14.26 20.64
CA VAL A 241 -1.06 -14.35 21.47
C VAL A 241 -0.78 -13.88 22.90
N LYS A 242 -1.72 -13.15 23.47
CA LYS A 242 -1.70 -12.64 24.85
C LYS A 242 -2.96 -13.11 25.59
N SER A 243 -2.82 -13.56 26.81
CA SER A 243 -3.98 -13.84 27.65
C SER A 243 -4.43 -12.59 28.43
N ASN A 244 -5.72 -12.34 28.46
CA ASN A 244 -6.35 -11.34 29.30
C ASN A 244 -6.75 -11.89 30.68
N ASP A 245 -6.73 -13.23 30.86
CA ASP A 245 -6.94 -13.91 32.14
C ASP A 245 -5.67 -14.71 32.53
N GLN A 246 -5.05 -14.36 33.65
CA GLN A 246 -3.81 -15.01 34.13
C GLN A 246 -3.94 -16.52 34.37
N ARG A 247 -5.14 -17.07 34.44
CA ARG A 247 -5.41 -18.50 34.64
C ARG A 247 -5.38 -19.30 33.33
N ILE A 248 -5.34 -18.62 32.19
CA ILE A 248 -5.39 -19.24 30.87
C ILE A 248 -3.99 -19.18 30.25
N ASP A 249 -3.47 -20.34 29.86
CA ASP A 249 -2.30 -20.42 28.99
C ASP A 249 -2.72 -20.18 27.53
N PRO A 250 -2.38 -19.01 26.95
CA PRO A 250 -2.83 -18.68 25.60
C PRO A 250 -2.19 -19.57 24.53
N VAL A 251 -0.94 -20.03 24.74
CA VAL A 251 -0.25 -20.92 23.81
C VAL A 251 -0.92 -22.29 23.82
N GLY A 252 -1.12 -22.86 25.02
CA GLY A 252 -1.78 -24.16 25.18
C GLY A 252 -3.22 -24.19 24.64
N ALA A 253 -3.98 -23.10 24.83
CA ALA A 253 -5.33 -22.95 24.30
C ALA A 253 -5.36 -22.93 22.76
N CYS A 254 -4.44 -22.21 22.13
CA CYS A 254 -4.32 -22.15 20.67
C CYS A 254 -3.80 -23.48 20.06
N VAL A 255 -2.90 -24.18 20.74
CA VAL A 255 -2.44 -25.51 20.32
C VAL A 255 -3.60 -26.52 20.39
N GLY A 256 -4.36 -26.47 21.49
CA GLY A 256 -5.42 -27.41 21.76
C GLY A 256 -4.94 -28.80 22.17
N MET A 257 -5.87 -29.68 22.55
CA MET A 257 -5.54 -31.04 22.96
C MET A 257 -4.80 -31.80 21.86
N ARG A 258 -3.55 -32.23 22.16
CA ARG A 258 -2.68 -32.94 21.20
C ARG A 258 -2.43 -32.19 19.89
N GLY A 259 -2.53 -30.87 19.90
CA GLY A 259 -2.35 -30.04 18.72
C GLY A 259 -3.53 -29.97 17.77
N ALA A 260 -4.73 -30.40 18.18
CA ALA A 260 -5.88 -30.53 17.29
C ALA A 260 -6.31 -29.21 16.64
N ARG A 261 -6.30 -28.10 17.40
CA ARG A 261 -6.70 -26.79 16.93
C ARG A 261 -5.68 -26.21 15.93
N VAL A 262 -4.42 -26.17 16.30
CA VAL A 262 -3.36 -25.68 15.40
C VAL A 262 -3.26 -26.54 14.13
N GLN A 263 -3.49 -27.86 14.25
CA GLN A 263 -3.49 -28.76 13.09
C GLN A 263 -4.68 -28.49 12.15
N ALA A 264 -5.87 -28.17 12.69
CA ALA A 264 -7.02 -27.79 11.89
C ALA A 264 -6.74 -26.52 11.05
N VAL A 265 -6.15 -25.49 11.65
CA VAL A 265 -5.72 -24.28 10.96
C VAL A 265 -4.63 -24.59 9.93
N SER A 266 -3.60 -25.36 10.31
CA SER A 266 -2.51 -25.79 9.41
C SER A 266 -3.05 -26.50 8.16
N ASN A 267 -4.00 -27.42 8.35
CA ASN A 267 -4.62 -28.14 7.23
C ASN A 267 -5.37 -27.24 6.28
N GLU A 268 -6.10 -26.23 6.78
CA GLU A 268 -6.79 -25.22 5.95
C GLU A 268 -5.79 -24.39 5.14
N LEU A 269 -4.59 -24.14 5.67
CA LEU A 269 -3.51 -23.38 5.04
C LEU A 269 -2.55 -24.24 4.20
N GLY A 270 -2.99 -25.41 3.75
CA GLY A 270 -2.18 -26.29 2.88
C GLY A 270 -1.02 -27.00 3.58
N GLY A 271 -1.10 -27.18 4.89
CA GLY A 271 -0.06 -27.84 5.71
C GLY A 271 1.02 -26.89 6.23
N GLU A 272 0.77 -25.61 6.27
CA GLU A 272 1.65 -24.56 6.78
C GLU A 272 1.98 -24.81 8.26
N ARG A 273 3.26 -24.78 8.61
CA ARG A 273 3.71 -24.95 10.00
C ARG A 273 3.45 -23.66 10.78
N ILE A 274 2.73 -23.74 11.89
CA ILE A 274 2.34 -22.58 12.69
C ILE A 274 3.07 -22.61 14.03
N ASP A 275 3.83 -21.58 14.32
CA ASP A 275 4.47 -21.33 15.61
C ASP A 275 3.61 -20.33 16.40
N ILE A 276 3.19 -20.71 17.60
CA ILE A 276 2.40 -19.85 18.47
C ILE A 276 3.36 -19.19 19.46
N VAL A 277 3.45 -17.86 19.41
CA VAL A 277 4.38 -17.04 20.18
C VAL A 277 3.63 -16.37 21.33
N LEU A 278 4.16 -16.48 22.53
CA LEU A 278 3.64 -15.72 23.66
C LEU A 278 4.04 -14.25 23.51
N TRP A 279 3.03 -13.39 23.47
CA TRP A 279 3.24 -11.94 23.45
C TRP A 279 3.81 -11.45 24.79
N ASP A 280 4.76 -10.56 24.72
CA ASP A 280 5.27 -9.81 25.86
C ASP A 280 5.29 -8.33 25.52
N ASP A 281 5.00 -7.49 26.50
CA ASP A 281 5.03 -6.03 26.32
C ASP A 281 6.48 -5.50 26.32
N ASN A 282 7.44 -6.28 26.82
CA ASN A 282 8.87 -6.03 26.65
C ASN A 282 9.31 -6.51 25.26
N PRO A 283 9.76 -5.60 24.38
CA PRO A 283 10.14 -5.95 23.00
C PRO A 283 11.24 -7.01 22.93
N ALA A 284 12.24 -6.95 23.79
CA ALA A 284 13.33 -7.93 23.83
C ALA A 284 12.82 -9.33 24.19
N GLN A 285 11.91 -9.42 25.18
CA GLN A 285 11.30 -10.69 25.53
C GLN A 285 10.41 -11.23 24.42
N LEU A 286 9.68 -10.37 23.74
CA LEU A 286 8.87 -10.76 22.57
C LEU A 286 9.75 -11.32 21.45
N VAL A 287 10.89 -10.70 21.17
CA VAL A 287 11.85 -11.20 20.17
C VAL A 287 12.40 -12.57 20.59
N ILE A 288 12.78 -12.76 21.86
CA ILE A 288 13.22 -14.05 22.38
C ILE A 288 12.15 -15.12 22.14
N ASN A 289 10.88 -14.82 22.46
CA ASN A 289 9.77 -15.73 22.25
C ASN A 289 9.54 -16.01 20.75
N ALA A 290 9.67 -15.00 19.90
CA ALA A 290 9.48 -15.12 18.45
C ALA A 290 10.60 -15.88 17.75
N MET A 291 11.82 -15.90 18.31
CA MET A 291 12.97 -16.63 17.76
C MET A 291 12.89 -18.14 17.94
N GLN A 292 12.00 -18.63 18.80
CA GLN A 292 11.81 -20.07 18.96
C GLN A 292 11.64 -20.78 17.60
N PRO A 293 12.26 -21.97 17.40
CA PRO A 293 12.85 -22.86 18.42
C PRO A 293 14.32 -22.57 18.76
N ALA A 294 14.96 -21.53 18.25
CA ALA A 294 16.31 -21.14 18.62
C ALA A 294 16.33 -20.55 20.03
N GLU A 295 17.34 -20.92 20.80
CA GLU A 295 17.60 -20.38 22.13
C GLU A 295 18.47 -19.13 22.00
N VAL A 296 17.97 -17.99 22.51
CA VAL A 296 18.70 -16.74 22.55
C VAL A 296 19.51 -16.65 23.83
N ALA A 297 20.81 -16.41 23.71
CA ALA A 297 21.70 -16.26 24.85
C ALA A 297 21.75 -14.83 25.39
N SER A 298 21.82 -13.85 24.51
CA SER A 298 21.72 -12.42 24.88
C SER A 298 21.09 -11.61 23.76
N ILE A 299 20.59 -10.40 24.10
CA ILE A 299 20.00 -9.48 23.16
C ILE A 299 20.43 -8.06 23.54
N VAL A 300 20.80 -7.29 22.53
CA VAL A 300 21.11 -5.86 22.63
C VAL A 300 20.08 -5.10 21.81
N VAL A 301 19.47 -4.09 22.42
CA VAL A 301 18.40 -3.29 21.80
C VAL A 301 18.98 -1.95 21.38
N ASP A 302 18.84 -1.63 20.11
CA ASP A 302 19.13 -0.32 19.53
C ASP A 302 17.79 0.37 19.21
N GLU A 303 17.36 1.24 20.11
CA GLU A 303 16.08 1.96 19.96
C GLU A 303 16.13 3.00 18.84
N GLU A 304 17.29 3.60 18.56
CA GLU A 304 17.43 4.64 17.54
C GLU A 304 17.24 4.07 16.12
N ARG A 305 17.83 2.88 15.89
CA ARG A 305 17.70 2.18 14.60
C ARG A 305 16.50 1.26 14.54
N HIS A 306 15.79 1.10 15.65
CA HIS A 306 14.70 0.13 15.79
C HIS A 306 15.16 -1.30 15.43
N ALA A 307 16.35 -1.66 15.87
CA ALA A 307 17.03 -2.91 15.58
C ALA A 307 17.44 -3.66 16.87
N MET A 308 17.57 -4.95 16.78
CA MET A 308 18.06 -5.79 17.87
C MET A 308 19.14 -6.74 17.39
N ASP A 309 20.25 -6.79 18.11
CA ASP A 309 21.30 -7.77 17.93
C ASP A 309 21.02 -8.97 18.86
N VAL A 310 20.79 -10.11 18.24
CA VAL A 310 20.41 -11.35 18.94
C VAL A 310 21.59 -12.29 18.89
N ALA A 311 22.21 -12.57 20.06
CA ALA A 311 23.30 -13.49 20.15
C ALA A 311 22.82 -14.89 20.58
N VAL A 312 23.31 -15.90 19.90
CA VAL A 312 23.06 -17.31 20.17
C VAL A 312 24.35 -18.05 20.52
N GLU A 313 24.25 -19.22 21.19
CA GLU A 313 25.39 -19.87 21.80
C GLU A 313 26.46 -20.32 20.79
N ASP A 314 26.03 -20.93 19.66
CA ASP A 314 26.92 -21.50 18.66
C ASP A 314 26.38 -21.39 17.22
N GLU A 315 27.17 -21.87 16.26
CA GLU A 315 26.84 -21.92 14.83
C GLU A 315 25.57 -22.76 14.52
N SER A 316 25.30 -23.81 15.32
CA SER A 316 24.12 -24.65 15.16
C SER A 316 22.86 -23.90 15.60
N ALA A 317 22.94 -23.17 16.72
CA ALA A 317 21.90 -22.29 17.19
C ALA A 317 21.67 -21.10 16.18
N LEU A 318 22.76 -20.56 15.61
CA LEU A 318 22.71 -19.53 14.58
C LEU A 318 21.96 -20.02 13.32
N ALA A 319 22.30 -21.20 12.83
CA ALA A 319 21.59 -21.78 11.68
C ALA A 319 20.09 -22.02 11.97
N GLN A 320 19.77 -22.40 13.23
CA GLN A 320 18.38 -22.58 13.67
C GLN A 320 17.63 -21.24 13.80
N ALA A 321 18.30 -20.23 14.34
CA ALA A 321 17.75 -18.87 14.50
C ALA A 321 17.44 -18.22 13.15
N ILE A 322 18.35 -18.33 12.20
CA ILE A 322 18.15 -17.84 10.81
C ILE A 322 17.05 -18.69 10.14
N GLY A 323 17.10 -20.00 10.31
CA GLY A 323 16.21 -20.93 9.64
C GLY A 323 16.51 -21.10 8.15
N ARG A 324 15.80 -22.00 7.49
CA ARG A 324 16.00 -22.29 6.08
C ARG A 324 15.71 -21.05 5.21
N GLY A 325 16.71 -20.51 4.54
CA GLY A 325 16.59 -19.33 3.68
C GLY A 325 16.17 -18.06 4.44
N GLY A 326 16.57 -17.93 5.72
CA GLY A 326 16.22 -16.76 6.53
C GLY A 326 14.77 -16.73 7.02
N GLN A 327 14.03 -17.83 6.89
CA GLN A 327 12.58 -17.85 7.17
C GLN A 327 12.25 -17.53 8.63
N ASN A 328 13.00 -18.08 9.60
CA ASN A 328 12.67 -17.90 11.00
C ASN A 328 12.92 -16.47 11.47
N ILE A 329 14.07 -15.90 11.13
CA ILE A 329 14.41 -14.51 11.47
C ILE A 329 13.48 -13.52 10.78
N ARG A 330 13.16 -13.73 9.47
CA ARG A 330 12.24 -12.85 8.74
C ARG A 330 10.85 -12.85 9.38
N LEU A 331 10.28 -14.02 9.69
CA LEU A 331 8.97 -14.10 10.35
C LEU A 331 8.98 -13.51 11.75
N ALA A 332 10.08 -13.65 12.49
CA ALA A 332 10.23 -13.03 13.79
C ALA A 332 10.31 -11.49 13.68
N SER A 333 11.07 -10.98 12.72
CA SER A 333 11.17 -9.54 12.42
C SER A 333 9.81 -8.96 11.99
N GLU A 334 9.11 -9.61 11.06
CA GLU A 334 7.76 -9.19 10.63
C GLU A 334 6.75 -9.19 11.79
N LEU A 335 6.80 -10.21 12.67
CA LEU A 335 5.88 -10.33 13.80
C LEU A 335 6.11 -9.28 14.87
N THR A 336 7.37 -8.96 15.15
CA THR A 336 7.78 -8.05 16.25
C THR A 336 7.89 -6.60 15.79
N GLY A 337 8.07 -6.38 14.48
CA GLY A 337 8.31 -5.07 13.88
C GLY A 337 9.74 -4.56 14.04
N TRP A 338 10.65 -5.34 14.64
CA TRP A 338 12.05 -4.98 14.85
C TRP A 338 12.95 -5.58 13.76
N GLU A 339 13.97 -4.84 13.36
CA GLU A 339 15.06 -5.37 12.54
C GLU A 339 15.93 -6.27 13.43
N LEU A 340 16.12 -7.53 13.02
CA LEU A 340 16.83 -8.53 13.83
C LEU A 340 18.15 -8.91 13.14
N ASN A 341 19.25 -8.73 13.85
CA ASN A 341 20.58 -9.17 13.45
C ASN A 341 20.98 -10.36 14.35
N VAL A 342 21.16 -11.53 13.76
CA VAL A 342 21.51 -12.73 14.54
C VAL A 342 22.98 -13.09 14.34
N MET A 343 23.68 -13.33 15.44
CA MET A 343 25.09 -13.68 15.45
C MET A 343 25.41 -14.66 16.56
N THR A 344 26.62 -15.26 16.56
CA THR A 344 27.09 -16.07 17.69
C THR A 344 27.55 -15.18 18.84
N LEU A 345 27.64 -15.73 20.05
CA LEU A 345 28.21 -15.03 21.23
C LEU A 345 29.61 -14.50 20.95
N ASP A 346 30.45 -15.32 20.30
CA ASP A 346 31.81 -14.90 19.96
C ASP A 346 31.81 -13.68 19.02
N ALA A 347 30.99 -13.73 17.96
CA ALA A 347 30.83 -12.59 17.02
C ALA A 347 30.23 -11.35 17.70
N ALA A 348 29.29 -11.53 18.64
CA ALA A 348 28.74 -10.42 19.41
C ALA A 348 29.80 -9.78 20.33
N GLN A 349 30.67 -10.57 20.93
CA GLN A 349 31.78 -10.07 21.73
C GLN A 349 32.83 -9.34 20.88
N GLU A 350 33.15 -9.87 19.69
CA GLU A 350 34.05 -9.22 18.74
C GLU A 350 33.47 -7.86 18.25
N LYS A 351 32.16 -7.85 17.96
CA LYS A 351 31.47 -6.61 17.58
C LYS A 351 31.50 -5.57 18.68
N LEU A 352 31.17 -5.96 19.92
CA LEU A 352 31.22 -5.08 21.10
C LEU A 352 32.62 -4.55 21.36
N GLN A 353 33.65 -5.39 21.23
CA GLN A 353 35.05 -4.96 21.35
C GLN A 353 35.44 -3.98 20.26
N ALA A 354 35.02 -4.23 19.01
CA ALA A 354 35.28 -3.31 17.89
C ALA A 354 34.59 -1.96 18.09
N GLU A 355 33.32 -1.95 18.50
CA GLU A 355 32.57 -0.73 18.81
C GLU A 355 33.17 0.04 19.99
N SER A 356 33.60 -0.67 21.05
CA SER A 356 34.28 -0.06 22.16
C SER A 356 35.62 0.56 21.75
N GLN A 357 36.40 -0.13 20.91
CA GLN A 357 37.66 0.38 20.39
C GLN A 357 37.45 1.61 19.48
N GLU A 358 36.42 1.58 18.64
CA GLU A 358 36.07 2.72 17.79
C GLU A 358 35.64 3.93 18.62
N ALA A 359 34.84 3.71 19.68
CA ALA A 359 34.47 4.77 20.62
C ALA A 359 35.66 5.36 21.36
N LEU A 360 36.58 4.50 21.82
CA LEU A 360 37.85 4.91 22.45
C LEU A 360 38.69 5.76 21.51
N ASP A 361 38.94 5.27 20.28
CA ASP A 361 39.71 6.00 19.27
C ASP A 361 39.04 7.33 18.92
N ARG A 362 37.70 7.39 18.87
CA ARG A 362 36.93 8.61 18.65
C ARG A 362 37.11 9.60 19.79
N PHE A 363 37.01 9.17 21.05
CA PHE A 363 37.21 10.08 22.19
C PHE A 363 38.63 10.58 22.28
N VAL A 364 39.64 9.73 22.05
CA VAL A 364 41.02 10.17 21.99
C VAL A 364 41.25 11.24 20.93
N ASN A 365 40.75 11.05 19.72
CA ASN A 365 40.96 11.95 18.60
C ASN A 365 40.12 13.23 18.69
N ASP A 366 38.86 13.12 19.08
CA ASP A 366 37.88 14.23 19.03
C ASP A 366 37.93 15.10 20.31
N LEU A 367 38.08 14.44 21.50
CA LEU A 367 38.12 15.15 22.77
C LEU A 367 39.55 15.53 23.21
N ASP A 368 40.58 15.07 22.47
CA ASP A 368 41.98 15.28 22.79
C ASP A 368 42.29 14.87 24.28
N VAL A 369 41.84 13.64 24.62
CA VAL A 369 42.06 13.01 25.91
C VAL A 369 43.03 11.83 25.78
N ASP A 370 43.65 11.42 26.90
CA ASP A 370 44.48 10.22 26.92
C ASP A 370 43.63 8.93 26.85
N GLU A 371 44.30 7.83 26.50
CA GLU A 371 43.64 6.53 26.37
C GLU A 371 42.97 6.05 27.67
N ASP A 372 43.56 6.38 28.81
CA ASP A 372 43.03 5.99 30.14
C ASP A 372 41.69 6.70 30.42
N MET A 373 41.60 8.00 30.11
CA MET A 373 40.37 8.78 30.28
C MET A 373 39.30 8.38 29.26
N ALA A 374 39.67 8.11 28.01
CA ALA A 374 38.75 7.60 26.98
C ALA A 374 38.23 6.23 27.37
N ALA A 375 39.09 5.32 27.94
CA ALA A 375 38.66 4.03 28.39
C ALA A 375 37.64 4.12 29.54
N VAL A 376 37.82 5.01 30.50
CA VAL A 376 36.86 5.26 31.57
C VAL A 376 35.50 5.70 31.02
N LEU A 377 35.48 6.58 30.03
CA LEU A 377 34.21 6.99 29.39
C LEU A 377 33.50 5.80 28.73
N VAL A 378 34.24 4.96 28.00
CA VAL A 378 33.67 3.78 27.35
C VAL A 378 33.18 2.74 28.36
N GLU A 379 33.95 2.49 29.46
CA GLU A 379 33.55 1.59 30.55
C GLU A 379 32.27 2.04 31.27
N GLU A 380 32.05 3.35 31.39
CA GLU A 380 30.84 3.95 31.97
C GLU A 380 29.67 4.01 30.98
N GLY A 381 29.86 3.52 29.75
CA GLY A 381 28.81 3.35 28.76
C GLY A 381 28.64 4.50 27.77
N PHE A 382 29.55 5.47 27.76
CA PHE A 382 29.54 6.54 26.73
C PHE A 382 30.08 5.99 25.42
N SER A 383 29.35 6.23 24.33
CA SER A 383 29.69 5.77 22.99
C SER A 383 29.77 6.89 21.96
N THR A 384 29.12 8.04 22.23
CA THR A 384 29.00 9.16 21.33
C THR A 384 29.44 10.47 21.95
N LEU A 385 29.82 11.46 21.11
CA LEU A 385 30.17 12.82 21.58
C LEU A 385 28.92 13.56 22.10
N GLU A 386 27.76 13.26 21.55
CA GLU A 386 26.48 13.80 21.97
C GLU A 386 26.17 13.44 23.42
N GLU A 387 26.40 12.19 23.80
CA GLU A 387 26.23 11.73 25.19
C GLU A 387 27.17 12.52 26.13
N VAL A 388 28.44 12.64 25.81
CA VAL A 388 29.39 13.41 26.61
C VAL A 388 29.00 14.91 26.69
N ALA A 389 28.48 15.48 25.60
CA ALA A 389 28.09 16.90 25.54
C ALA A 389 26.83 17.22 26.36
N TYR A 390 25.85 16.29 26.41
CA TYR A 390 24.49 16.61 26.87
C TYR A 390 24.01 15.84 28.09
N VAL A 391 24.67 14.72 28.51
CA VAL A 391 24.36 14.03 29.75
C VAL A 391 24.45 14.97 30.97
N PRO A 392 23.55 14.83 31.96
CA PRO A 392 23.58 15.66 33.16
C PRO A 392 24.93 15.61 33.86
N MET A 393 25.43 16.80 34.32
CA MET A 393 26.72 16.92 34.99
C MET A 393 26.81 16.03 36.24
N GLU A 394 25.67 15.82 36.93
CA GLU A 394 25.59 14.99 38.14
C GLU A 394 25.90 13.51 37.87
N GLU A 395 25.58 13.02 36.69
CA GLU A 395 25.89 11.64 36.27
C GLU A 395 27.39 11.47 35.98
N MET A 396 27.99 12.42 35.24
CA MET A 396 29.41 12.37 34.95
C MET A 396 30.28 12.54 36.20
N LEU A 397 29.80 13.27 37.22
CA LEU A 397 30.51 13.46 38.50
C LEU A 397 30.47 12.17 39.41
N GLN A 398 29.66 11.19 39.06
CA GLN A 398 29.66 9.90 39.75
C GLN A 398 30.78 8.98 39.28
N ILE A 399 31.40 9.29 38.14
CA ILE A 399 32.50 8.54 37.57
C ILE A 399 33.77 8.72 38.43
N GLU A 400 34.40 7.64 38.79
CA GLU A 400 35.59 7.68 39.63
C GLU A 400 36.76 8.40 38.92
N GLY A 401 37.26 9.45 39.50
CA GLY A 401 38.36 10.26 38.94
C GLY A 401 37.90 11.49 38.15
N PHE A 402 36.59 11.73 38.02
CA PHE A 402 36.07 12.95 37.36
C PHE A 402 35.70 13.99 38.40
N ASP A 403 36.28 15.21 38.26
CA ASP A 403 35.90 16.37 39.01
C ASP A 403 35.11 17.38 38.10
N GLU A 404 34.57 18.42 38.72
CA GLU A 404 33.74 19.41 38.02
C GLU A 404 34.50 20.11 36.89
N GLU A 405 35.82 20.34 37.05
CA GLU A 405 36.66 20.99 36.07
C GLU A 405 36.90 20.09 34.83
N ILE A 406 37.17 18.80 35.06
CA ILE A 406 37.33 17.79 33.99
C ILE A 406 36.03 17.59 33.22
N VAL A 407 34.91 17.45 33.92
CA VAL A 407 33.59 17.24 33.29
C VAL A 407 33.21 18.45 32.46
N GLU A 408 33.42 19.69 32.96
CA GLU A 408 33.09 20.89 32.20
C GLU A 408 33.97 21.02 30.96
N ALA A 409 35.27 20.70 31.06
CA ALA A 409 36.21 20.72 29.96
C ALA A 409 35.83 19.67 28.85
N LEU A 410 35.48 18.43 29.24
CA LEU A 410 35.06 17.39 28.31
C LEU A 410 33.78 17.77 27.57
N ARG A 411 32.78 18.26 28.30
CA ARG A 411 31.49 18.70 27.69
C ARG A 411 31.69 19.86 26.74
N GLN A 412 32.56 20.81 27.07
CA GLN A 412 32.84 21.96 26.20
C GLN A 412 33.54 21.49 24.91
N ARG A 413 34.57 20.64 25.03
CA ARG A 413 35.24 20.06 23.84
C ARG A 413 34.28 19.26 22.95
N ALA A 414 33.45 18.42 23.54
CA ALA A 414 32.43 17.66 22.79
C ALA A 414 31.48 18.57 22.03
N LYS A 415 30.99 19.65 22.65
CA LYS A 415 30.16 20.67 22.00
C LYS A 415 30.87 21.40 20.88
N ASP A 416 32.14 21.76 21.07
CA ASP A 416 32.92 22.47 20.05
C ASP A 416 33.16 21.57 18.80
N VAL A 417 33.44 20.28 19.02
CA VAL A 417 33.58 19.28 17.91
C VAL A 417 32.27 19.09 17.18
N LEU A 418 31.16 18.92 17.91
CA LEU A 418 29.83 18.76 17.31
C LEU A 418 29.42 20.01 16.51
N LEU A 419 29.69 21.19 17.04
CA LEU A 419 29.44 22.45 16.33
C LEU A 419 30.29 22.56 15.06
N THR A 420 31.56 22.17 15.12
CA THR A 420 32.46 22.20 13.96
C THR A 420 31.96 21.21 12.89
N ARG A 421 31.55 20.01 13.30
CA ARG A 421 30.98 19.01 12.36
C ARG A 421 29.67 19.49 11.73
N ALA A 422 28.78 20.11 12.51
CA ALA A 422 27.54 20.69 12.01
C ALA A 422 27.80 21.80 10.96
N LEU A 423 28.73 22.71 11.25
CA LEU A 423 29.13 23.79 10.32
C LEU A 423 29.75 23.22 9.04
N THR A 424 30.65 22.24 9.16
CA THR A 424 31.25 21.58 7.99
C THR A 424 30.21 20.85 7.15
N SER A 425 29.22 20.20 7.81
CA SER A 425 28.11 19.56 7.12
C SER A 425 27.21 20.57 6.42
N GLU A 426 26.91 21.73 7.04
CA GLU A 426 26.16 22.81 6.40
C GLU A 426 26.90 23.39 5.20
N GLU A 427 28.22 23.63 5.33
CA GLU A 427 29.07 24.09 4.22
C GLU A 427 29.10 23.05 3.07
N GLN A 428 29.18 21.76 3.38
CA GLN A 428 29.09 20.68 2.36
C GLN A 428 27.72 20.61 1.70
N LEU A 429 26.63 20.82 2.46
CA LEU A 429 25.27 20.87 1.94
C LEU A 429 25.04 22.12 1.06
N GLU A 430 25.60 23.30 1.46
CA GLU A 430 25.55 24.49 0.62
C GLU A 430 26.37 24.33 -0.67
N HIS A 431 27.52 23.67 -0.61
CA HIS A 431 28.32 23.34 -1.81
C HIS A 431 27.73 22.19 -2.65
N SER A 432 26.86 21.37 -2.07
CA SER A 432 26.15 20.27 -2.77
C SER A 432 24.76 20.67 -3.22
N ALA A 433 24.32 21.90 -2.99
CA ALA A 433 23.05 22.39 -3.49
C ALA A 433 23.17 22.79 -4.97
N PRO A 434 22.24 22.36 -5.85
CA PRO A 434 22.27 22.76 -7.24
C PRO A 434 22.10 24.29 -7.37
N ALA A 435 22.96 24.92 -8.14
CA ALA A 435 22.92 26.35 -8.40
C ALA A 435 21.68 26.76 -9.20
N GLU A 436 21.31 28.03 -9.16
CA GLU A 436 20.10 28.55 -9.79
C GLU A 436 20.12 28.40 -11.32
N ASP A 437 21.29 28.45 -11.94
CA ASP A 437 21.50 28.23 -13.38
C ASP A 437 21.20 26.80 -13.80
N LEU A 438 21.59 25.79 -12.99
CA LEU A 438 21.27 24.39 -13.23
C LEU A 438 19.75 24.12 -13.01
N LEU A 439 19.16 24.70 -11.97
CA LEU A 439 17.74 24.53 -11.67
C LEU A 439 16.79 25.15 -12.71
N THR A 440 17.23 26.24 -13.37
CA THR A 440 16.42 26.96 -14.37
C THR A 440 16.70 26.53 -15.80
N MET A 441 17.63 25.59 -16.02
CA MET A 441 18.00 25.10 -17.34
C MET A 441 16.83 24.36 -18.01
N GLU A 442 16.66 24.55 -19.31
CA GLU A 442 15.60 23.88 -20.08
C GLU A 442 15.81 22.36 -20.08
N GLY A 443 14.76 21.62 -19.68
CA GLY A 443 14.78 20.15 -19.57
C GLY A 443 15.23 19.63 -18.22
N MET A 444 15.66 20.51 -17.28
CA MET A 444 16.03 20.16 -15.91
C MET A 444 14.79 20.15 -15.01
N ASP A 445 14.69 19.14 -14.16
CA ASP A 445 13.74 19.14 -13.04
C ASP A 445 14.49 19.18 -11.69
N ARG A 446 13.80 19.62 -10.64
CA ARG A 446 14.39 19.81 -9.33
C ARG A 446 14.95 18.53 -8.70
N GLU A 447 14.29 17.40 -8.96
CA GLU A 447 14.71 16.10 -8.44
C GLU A 447 16.01 15.63 -9.12
N LEU A 448 16.08 15.79 -10.43
CA LEU A 448 17.26 15.47 -11.22
C LEU A 448 18.45 16.40 -10.87
N ALA A 449 18.20 17.71 -10.71
CA ALA A 449 19.22 18.65 -10.28
C ALA A 449 19.82 18.29 -8.91
N MET A 450 19.02 17.82 -7.96
CA MET A 450 19.50 17.33 -6.68
C MET A 450 20.33 16.03 -6.80
N LYS A 451 19.93 15.12 -7.68
CA LYS A 451 20.70 13.88 -7.94
C LYS A 451 22.06 14.20 -8.58
N LEU A 452 22.10 15.15 -9.51
CA LEU A 452 23.35 15.66 -10.12
C LEU A 452 24.26 16.33 -9.10
N ALA A 453 23.70 17.18 -8.26
CA ALA A 453 24.43 17.88 -7.20
C ALA A 453 25.02 16.91 -6.17
N ALA A 454 24.33 15.82 -5.83
CA ALA A 454 24.85 14.76 -4.97
C ALA A 454 26.07 14.03 -5.55
N GLN A 455 26.27 14.09 -6.89
CA GLN A 455 27.47 13.58 -7.57
C GLN A 455 28.52 14.66 -7.84
N GLY A 456 28.34 15.87 -7.28
CA GLY A 456 29.28 16.97 -7.44
C GLY A 456 29.07 17.85 -8.68
N ILE A 457 27.97 17.64 -9.42
CA ILE A 457 27.59 18.44 -10.59
C ILE A 457 26.57 19.49 -10.12
N THR A 458 27.07 20.64 -9.67
CA THR A 458 26.24 21.65 -8.98
C THR A 458 25.84 22.81 -9.89
N THR A 459 26.58 23.07 -10.97
CA THR A 459 26.35 24.18 -11.90
C THR A 459 26.07 23.69 -13.30
N MET A 460 25.52 24.55 -14.16
CA MET A 460 25.34 24.28 -15.57
C MET A 460 26.70 24.08 -16.30
N GLU A 461 27.78 24.73 -15.82
CA GLU A 461 29.13 24.58 -16.33
C GLU A 461 29.70 23.19 -16.01
N ASP A 462 29.53 22.72 -14.75
CA ASP A 462 29.92 21.36 -14.35
C ASP A 462 29.23 20.30 -15.23
N LEU A 463 27.95 20.49 -15.53
CA LEU A 463 27.20 19.60 -16.40
C LEU A 463 27.69 19.65 -17.86
N ALA A 464 28.06 20.82 -18.34
CA ALA A 464 28.60 20.99 -19.69
C ALA A 464 29.94 20.27 -19.89
N GLU A 465 30.72 20.09 -18.84
CA GLU A 465 32.02 19.37 -18.89
C GLU A 465 31.88 17.85 -18.89
N GLN A 466 30.71 17.30 -18.45
CA GLN A 466 30.50 15.85 -18.35
C GLN A 466 30.40 15.16 -19.73
N ALA A 467 30.70 13.87 -19.74
CA ALA A 467 30.37 12.99 -20.85
C ALA A 467 29.02 12.29 -20.63
N VAL A 468 28.36 11.84 -21.71
CA VAL A 468 27.08 11.17 -21.61
C VAL A 468 27.17 9.90 -20.76
N ASP A 469 28.27 9.15 -20.91
CA ASP A 469 28.50 7.91 -20.18
C ASP A 469 28.58 8.12 -18.66
N ASP A 470 29.09 9.25 -18.21
CA ASP A 470 29.22 9.59 -16.79
C ASP A 470 27.86 9.86 -16.12
N LEU A 471 26.88 10.30 -16.91
CA LEU A 471 25.53 10.58 -16.42
C LEU A 471 24.59 9.37 -16.44
N LEU A 472 24.96 8.28 -17.12
CA LEU A 472 24.11 7.07 -17.18
C LEU A 472 24.03 6.29 -15.86
N GLU A 473 24.91 6.59 -14.90
CA GLU A 473 24.85 6.02 -13.55
C GLU A 473 23.73 6.65 -12.70
N ILE A 474 23.13 7.75 -13.16
CA ILE A 474 22.09 8.47 -12.43
C ILE A 474 20.70 7.88 -12.75
N GLU A 475 20.03 7.42 -11.73
CA GLU A 475 18.69 6.82 -11.84
C GLU A 475 17.67 7.82 -12.42
N GLY A 476 17.10 7.49 -13.58
CA GLY A 476 16.13 8.33 -14.28
C GLY A 476 16.68 9.11 -15.48
N LEU A 477 17.97 8.92 -15.82
CA LEU A 477 18.61 9.44 -17.05
C LEU A 477 18.86 8.31 -18.06
N ASP A 478 18.39 8.52 -19.28
CA ASP A 478 18.74 7.72 -20.44
C ASP A 478 19.74 8.47 -21.33
N GLU A 479 20.35 7.77 -22.29
CA GLU A 479 21.38 8.31 -23.17
C GLU A 479 20.90 9.53 -23.98
N GLU A 480 19.64 9.52 -24.42
CA GLU A 480 19.04 10.59 -25.23
C GLU A 480 18.81 11.85 -24.38
N ARG A 481 18.29 11.68 -23.14
CA ARG A 481 18.06 12.78 -22.20
C ARG A 481 19.36 13.37 -21.66
N ALA A 482 20.34 12.52 -21.32
CA ALA A 482 21.67 12.97 -20.90
C ALA A 482 22.36 13.80 -21.98
N ALA A 483 22.37 13.33 -23.21
CA ALA A 483 22.96 14.05 -24.35
C ALA A 483 22.26 15.41 -24.57
N THR A 484 20.93 15.46 -24.44
CA THR A 484 20.14 16.69 -24.61
C THR A 484 20.48 17.72 -23.52
N LEU A 485 20.59 17.30 -22.27
CA LEU A 485 20.94 18.16 -21.14
C LEU A 485 22.35 18.73 -21.29
N ILE A 486 23.34 17.89 -21.64
CA ILE A 486 24.73 18.35 -21.88
C ILE A 486 24.78 19.36 -23.04
N MET A 487 24.06 19.12 -24.13
CA MET A 487 24.01 20.05 -25.26
C MET A 487 23.35 21.37 -24.90
N THR A 488 22.30 21.34 -24.08
CA THR A 488 21.65 22.55 -23.54
C THR A 488 22.60 23.30 -22.63
N ALA A 489 23.33 22.63 -21.77
CA ALA A 489 24.35 23.23 -20.90
C ALA A 489 25.51 23.86 -21.68
N ARG A 490 25.90 23.28 -22.82
CA ARG A 490 26.94 23.81 -23.72
C ARG A 490 26.47 24.93 -24.65
N ALA A 491 25.17 25.19 -24.75
CA ALA A 491 24.64 26.23 -25.65
C ALA A 491 25.26 27.63 -25.46
N PRO A 492 25.58 28.11 -24.25
CA PRO A 492 26.28 29.37 -24.04
C PRO A 492 27.69 29.41 -24.68
N TRP A 493 28.44 28.30 -24.64
CA TRP A 493 29.79 28.21 -25.22
C TRP A 493 29.77 28.44 -26.73
N PHE A 494 28.77 27.86 -27.43
CA PHE A 494 28.62 28.03 -28.88
C PHE A 494 28.09 29.44 -29.25
N ALA A 495 27.38 30.09 -28.35
CA ALA A 495 26.90 31.47 -28.54
C ALA A 495 28.04 32.49 -28.49
N GLU A 496 29.01 32.30 -27.56
CA GLU A 496 30.21 33.14 -27.45
C GLU A 496 31.19 32.97 -28.63
N GLU A 497 31.33 31.72 -29.15
CA GLU A 497 32.19 31.45 -30.31
C GLU A 497 31.67 32.07 -31.61
N ASN A 498 30.35 32.25 -31.73
CA ASN A 498 29.72 32.91 -32.89
C ASN A 498 29.63 34.45 -32.75
N ALA A 499 29.74 35.00 -31.56
CA ALA A 499 29.75 36.46 -31.34
C ALA A 499 31.18 37.09 -31.52
N GLY A 500 32.20 36.26 -31.55
CA GLY A 500 33.63 36.66 -31.76
C GLY A 500 34.13 36.60 -33.20
N LYS A 501 33.24 36.32 -34.17
CA LYS A 501 33.50 36.41 -35.63
C LYS A 501 32.65 37.52 -36.21
#